data_6c798e9f0fbcc9dd1443595343cb6af9
#
_entry.id   6c798e9f0fbcc9dd1443595343cb6af9
#
_cell.length_a   1.000
_cell.length_b   1.000
_cell.length_c   1.000
_cell.angle_alpha   90.00
_cell.angle_beta   90.00
_cell.angle_gamma   90.00
#
_symmetry.space_group_name_H-M   'P 1'
#
loop_
_entity.id
_entity.type
_entity.pdbx_description
1 polymer ?
#
loop_
_entity_poly.entity_id
_entity_poly.type
_entity_poly.pdbx_seq_one_letter_code
_entity_poly.pdbx_strand_id
1 'polypeptide(L)'
;MLMNEMAANAGKDPYFPTVSSVNTDWQKELQNKNAPIMNHKVSLSGGTDNSTYYASFGYVKQEGIYAKGHADYERYNVRLNYNNVLLDTKSRNWLNKISFGAIASYSKSIQTGNTIGNSEAAGLITSMNMLPPTEPVYQTDPAILEQYAVTYPNHVIAPNGLAYNIIEMREITNPLAAMQVSHNQRTMPQNFGANFNLDVDLLPGLKFKTIYGAEWVFNSIKNVTPVYELNATSKNATSKVEDKKGSLPIGSGKCTVVYKVFR
;
A
#
# COMPACT_ATOMS: atom_id res chain seq x y z
N MET A 1 28.25 7.86 28.18
CA MET A 1 29.13 8.28 29.30
C MET A 1 28.36 8.79 30.51
N LEU A 2 27.60 9.86 30.43
CA LEU A 2 26.87 10.45 31.57
C LEU A 2 26.00 9.44 32.35
N MET A 3 25.24 8.56 31.66
CA MET A 3 24.38 7.56 32.34
C MET A 3 25.20 6.51 33.12
N ASN A 4 26.35 6.11 32.60
CA ASN A 4 27.25 5.19 33.34
C ASN A 4 27.89 5.86 34.55
N GLU A 5 28.23 7.15 34.46
CA GLU A 5 28.72 7.94 35.60
C GLU A 5 27.62 8.09 36.67
N MET A 6 26.37 8.31 36.23
CA MET A 6 25.24 8.37 37.17
C MET A 6 24.98 7.01 37.84
N ALA A 7 25.12 5.91 37.11
CA ALA A 7 25.00 4.56 37.66
C ALA A 7 26.11 4.27 38.68
N ALA A 8 27.37 4.59 38.33
CA ALA A 8 28.51 4.43 39.22
C ALA A 8 28.35 5.27 40.51
N ASN A 9 27.90 6.52 40.40
CA ASN A 9 27.60 7.38 41.55
C ASN A 9 26.46 6.84 42.44
N ALA A 10 25.55 6.06 41.85
CA ALA A 10 24.45 5.40 42.54
C ALA A 10 24.81 3.98 43.05
N GLY A 11 26.06 3.54 42.89
CA GLY A 11 26.52 2.20 43.27
C GLY A 11 25.87 1.08 42.41
N LYS A 12 25.46 1.38 41.19
CA LYS A 12 24.86 0.43 40.27
C LYS A 12 25.82 0.10 39.13
N ASP A 13 25.56 -1.05 38.50
CA ASP A 13 26.30 -1.45 37.31
C ASP A 13 26.08 -0.45 36.15
N PRO A 14 27.05 -0.31 35.23
CA PRO A 14 26.92 0.57 34.07
C PRO A 14 25.70 0.20 33.23
N TYR A 15 24.91 1.19 32.81
CA TYR A 15 23.78 0.97 31.90
C TYR A 15 24.25 0.51 30.52
N PHE A 16 25.44 0.98 30.11
CA PHE A 16 26.02 0.60 28.82
C PHE A 16 27.41 0.03 29.05
N PRO A 17 27.79 -1.05 28.32
CA PRO A 17 29.15 -1.57 28.40
C PRO A 17 30.15 -0.46 28.03
N THR A 18 31.24 -0.41 28.73
CA THR A 18 32.26 0.66 28.63
C THR A 18 32.92 0.65 27.25
N VAL A 19 32.92 -0.51 26.58
CA VAL A 19 33.40 -0.70 25.19
C VAL A 19 32.43 -1.67 24.52
N SER A 20 31.54 -1.15 23.66
CA SER A 20 30.78 -1.99 22.76
C SER A 20 31.50 -2.06 21.41
N SER A 21 31.79 -3.27 20.94
CA SER A 21 32.24 -3.48 19.56
C SER A 21 31.08 -3.37 18.55
N VAL A 22 29.84 -3.28 19.06
CA VAL A 22 28.63 -3.17 18.25
C VAL A 22 28.28 -1.70 18.08
N ASN A 23 28.07 -1.29 16.84
CA ASN A 23 27.61 0.04 16.46
C ASN A 23 26.64 -0.09 15.30
N THR A 24 25.41 -0.49 15.60
CA THR A 24 24.34 -0.71 14.61
C THR A 24 23.70 0.61 14.21
N ASP A 25 23.78 0.94 12.94
CA ASP A 25 22.99 2.02 12.34
C ASP A 25 21.67 1.44 11.83
N TRP A 26 20.65 1.43 12.70
CA TRP A 26 19.34 0.85 12.42
C TRP A 26 18.64 1.49 11.22
N GLN A 27 18.86 2.78 10.97
CA GLN A 27 18.30 3.44 9.80
C GLN A 27 18.92 2.90 8.52
N LYS A 28 20.23 2.70 8.52
CA LYS A 28 20.96 2.18 7.38
C LYS A 28 20.66 0.70 7.09
N GLU A 29 20.45 -0.10 8.14
CA GLU A 29 20.07 -1.51 8.02
C GLU A 29 18.70 -1.67 7.34
N LEU A 30 17.78 -0.75 7.59
CA LEU A 30 16.42 -0.77 7.03
C LEU A 30 16.28 -0.01 5.72
N GLN A 31 17.22 0.87 5.40
CA GLN A 31 17.13 1.75 4.25
C GLN A 31 17.23 0.98 2.92
N ASN A 32 16.27 1.22 2.04
CA ASN A 32 16.40 0.89 0.64
C ASN A 32 17.03 2.07 -0.12
N LYS A 33 18.34 2.02 -0.32
CA LYS A 33 19.10 3.10 -0.97
C LYS A 33 18.67 3.40 -2.40
N ASN A 34 18.10 2.42 -3.08
CA ASN A 34 17.70 2.50 -4.48
C ASN A 34 16.20 2.21 -4.63
N ALA A 35 15.35 2.81 -3.79
CA ALA A 35 13.90 2.65 -3.89
C ALA A 35 13.38 3.20 -5.24
N PRO A 36 13.31 2.39 -6.32
CA PRO A 36 12.92 2.88 -7.62
C PRO A 36 11.42 3.12 -7.68
N ILE A 37 11.05 4.15 -8.45
CA ILE A 37 9.67 4.35 -8.91
C ILE A 37 9.69 4.19 -10.42
N MET A 38 8.91 3.22 -10.91
CA MET A 38 8.71 2.99 -12.33
C MET A 38 7.27 3.34 -12.69
N ASN A 39 7.10 4.12 -13.76
CA ASN A 39 5.79 4.48 -14.27
C ASN A 39 5.81 4.33 -15.80
N HIS A 40 5.02 3.38 -16.30
CA HIS A 40 4.86 3.11 -17.72
C HIS A 40 3.42 3.36 -18.12
N LYS A 41 3.23 4.12 -19.19
CA LYS A 41 1.90 4.37 -19.75
C LYS A 41 1.94 4.25 -21.27
N VAL A 42 1.01 3.48 -21.79
CA VAL A 42 0.75 3.38 -23.22
C VAL A 42 -0.67 3.84 -23.49
N SER A 43 -0.88 4.62 -24.53
CA SER A 43 -2.21 5.06 -24.93
C SER A 43 -2.36 5.05 -26.43
N LEU A 44 -3.58 4.77 -26.86
CA LEU A 44 -4.03 4.78 -28.23
C LEU A 44 -5.26 5.66 -28.33
N SER A 45 -5.28 6.56 -29.29
CA SER A 45 -6.47 7.38 -29.58
C SER A 45 -6.68 7.47 -31.08
N GLY A 46 -7.92 7.62 -31.47
CA GLY A 46 -8.30 7.79 -32.87
C GLY A 46 -9.77 8.14 -32.97
N GLY A 47 -10.21 8.31 -34.22
CA GLY A 47 -11.61 8.63 -34.46
C GLY A 47 -11.89 9.06 -35.88
N THR A 48 -13.15 9.38 -36.11
CA THR A 48 -13.72 9.99 -37.29
C THR A 48 -14.44 11.26 -36.90
N ASP A 49 -15.05 11.96 -37.85
CA ASP A 49 -15.85 13.16 -37.55
C ASP A 49 -17.00 12.88 -36.54
N ASN A 50 -17.50 11.64 -36.53
CA ASN A 50 -18.63 11.25 -35.70
C ASN A 50 -18.25 10.39 -34.49
N SER A 51 -17.05 9.85 -34.41
CA SER A 51 -16.65 8.99 -33.30
C SER A 51 -15.22 9.23 -32.86
N THR A 52 -15.00 9.18 -31.57
CA THR A 52 -13.65 9.23 -30.99
C THR A 52 -13.48 8.11 -29.97
N TYR A 53 -12.30 7.53 -29.94
CA TYR A 53 -11.93 6.55 -28.95
C TYR A 53 -10.56 6.86 -28.35
N TYR A 54 -10.43 6.48 -27.10
CA TYR A 54 -9.18 6.52 -26.36
C TYR A 54 -9.07 5.28 -25.49
N ALA A 55 -7.94 4.61 -25.55
CA ALA A 55 -7.60 3.49 -24.68
C ALA A 55 -6.24 3.76 -24.05
N SER A 56 -6.07 3.45 -22.79
CA SER A 56 -4.77 3.52 -22.11
C SER A 56 -4.59 2.40 -21.11
N PHE A 57 -3.35 1.97 -21.01
CA PHE A 57 -2.85 1.07 -19.96
C PHE A 57 -1.71 1.78 -19.23
N GLY A 58 -1.74 1.70 -17.91
CA GLY A 58 -0.69 2.22 -17.05
C GLY A 58 -0.23 1.18 -16.05
N TYR A 59 1.06 1.16 -15.78
CA TYR A 59 1.71 0.35 -14.75
C TYR A 59 2.60 1.24 -13.89
N VAL A 60 2.42 1.17 -12.59
CA VAL A 60 3.26 1.84 -11.61
C VAL A 60 3.79 0.79 -10.66
N LYS A 61 5.10 0.81 -10.42
CA LYS A 61 5.75 0.07 -9.35
C LYS A 61 6.59 1.04 -8.53
N GLN A 62 6.45 0.97 -7.21
CA GLN A 62 7.20 1.75 -6.26
C GLN A 62 7.71 0.83 -5.16
N GLU A 63 9.00 0.87 -4.88
CA GLU A 63 9.59 0.23 -3.72
C GLU A 63 9.62 1.21 -2.55
N GLY A 64 9.46 0.68 -1.32
CA GLY A 64 9.58 1.48 -0.11
C GLY A 64 11.01 1.97 0.11
N ILE A 65 11.16 3.18 0.63
CA ILE A 65 12.47 3.74 1.03
C ILE A 65 13.06 3.04 2.26
N TYR A 66 12.20 2.40 3.05
CA TYR A 66 12.58 1.49 4.13
C TYR A 66 11.93 0.13 3.86
N ALA A 67 12.46 -0.91 4.51
CA ALA A 67 11.93 -2.26 4.41
C ALA A 67 11.92 -2.82 2.98
N LYS A 68 13.08 -2.81 2.32
CA LYS A 68 13.26 -3.32 0.94
C LYS A 68 12.61 -4.70 0.76
N GLY A 69 11.74 -4.81 -0.26
CA GLY A 69 11.00 -6.03 -0.57
C GLY A 69 9.79 -6.31 0.35
N HIS A 70 9.57 -5.47 1.37
CA HIS A 70 8.48 -5.64 2.33
C HIS A 70 7.46 -4.49 2.34
N ALA A 71 7.74 -3.40 1.61
CA ALA A 71 6.89 -2.23 1.51
C ALA A 71 6.74 -1.79 0.05
N ASP A 72 6.33 -2.73 -0.81
CA ASP A 72 6.20 -2.48 -2.23
C ASP A 72 4.76 -2.16 -2.61
N TYR A 73 4.62 -1.27 -3.57
CA TYR A 73 3.35 -0.90 -4.16
C TYR A 73 3.39 -1.10 -5.67
N GLU A 74 2.40 -1.83 -6.20
CA GLU A 74 2.18 -2.00 -7.63
C GLU A 74 0.76 -1.57 -7.98
N ARG A 75 0.60 -0.93 -9.14
CA ARG A 75 -0.71 -0.55 -9.65
C ARG A 75 -0.80 -0.73 -11.16
N TYR A 76 -1.86 -1.39 -11.56
CA TYR A 76 -2.29 -1.54 -12.94
C TYR A 76 -3.56 -0.72 -13.14
N ASN A 77 -3.64 0.03 -14.23
CA ASN A 77 -4.83 0.78 -14.58
C ASN A 77 -5.11 0.70 -16.08
N VAL A 78 -6.37 0.50 -16.39
CA VAL A 78 -6.91 0.52 -17.76
C VAL A 78 -7.98 1.59 -17.83
N ARG A 79 -7.98 2.37 -18.88
CA ARG A 79 -9.04 3.33 -19.15
C ARG A 79 -9.43 3.27 -20.62
N LEU A 80 -10.74 3.20 -20.85
CA LEU A 80 -11.37 3.27 -22.15
C LEU A 80 -12.32 4.47 -22.16
N ASN A 81 -12.31 5.21 -23.25
CA ASN A 81 -13.22 6.31 -23.46
C ASN A 81 -13.69 6.25 -24.92
N TYR A 82 -14.99 6.29 -25.12
CA TYR A 82 -15.63 6.26 -26.41
C TYR A 82 -16.72 7.32 -26.49
N ASN A 83 -16.72 8.12 -27.54
CA ASN A 83 -17.79 9.05 -27.85
C ASN A 83 -18.23 8.85 -29.28
N ASN A 84 -19.52 8.94 -29.50
CA ASN A 84 -20.12 8.79 -30.82
C ASN A 84 -21.29 9.76 -31.00
N VAL A 85 -21.36 10.36 -32.18
CA VAL A 85 -22.50 11.13 -32.65
C VAL A 85 -23.39 10.19 -33.46
N LEU A 86 -24.50 9.77 -32.85
CA LEU A 86 -25.45 8.84 -33.47
C LEU A 86 -26.32 9.51 -34.51
N LEU A 87 -26.61 10.80 -34.33
CA LEU A 87 -27.42 11.59 -35.25
C LEU A 87 -26.89 13.03 -35.21
N ASP A 88 -26.70 13.62 -36.40
CA ASP A 88 -26.42 15.05 -36.59
C ASP A 88 -27.18 15.54 -37.83
N THR A 89 -28.35 16.15 -37.62
CA THR A 89 -29.22 16.65 -38.66
C THR A 89 -29.34 18.18 -38.50
N LYS A 90 -28.41 18.89 -39.11
CA LYS A 90 -28.30 20.37 -38.97
C LYS A 90 -29.50 21.21 -39.47
N SER A 91 -30.50 20.56 -40.03
CA SER A 91 -31.61 21.23 -40.71
C SER A 91 -33.02 20.91 -40.17
N ARG A 92 -33.16 20.18 -39.09
CA ARG A 92 -34.45 19.84 -38.50
C ARG A 92 -34.88 20.81 -37.42
N ASN A 93 -36.15 21.11 -37.34
CA ASN A 93 -36.71 21.95 -36.28
C ASN A 93 -36.76 21.24 -34.94
N TRP A 94 -36.57 19.93 -34.89
CA TRP A 94 -36.56 19.11 -33.70
C TRP A 94 -35.56 17.93 -33.86
N LEU A 95 -35.00 17.48 -32.78
CA LEU A 95 -34.03 16.37 -32.70
C LEU A 95 -32.83 16.57 -33.63
N ASN A 96 -32.01 17.54 -33.30
CA ASN A 96 -30.89 17.97 -34.13
C ASN A 96 -29.64 17.07 -33.95
N LYS A 97 -29.37 16.64 -32.75
CA LYS A 97 -28.18 15.85 -32.47
C LYS A 97 -28.41 14.86 -31.33
N ILE A 98 -27.91 13.65 -31.50
CA ILE A 98 -27.81 12.64 -30.44
C ILE A 98 -26.36 12.22 -30.34
N SER A 99 -25.78 12.36 -29.16
CA SER A 99 -24.43 11.93 -28.87
C SER A 99 -24.43 10.99 -27.65
N PHE A 100 -23.64 9.94 -27.78
CA PHE A 100 -23.44 8.95 -26.73
C PHE A 100 -21.97 8.92 -26.34
N GLY A 101 -21.69 8.87 -25.05
CA GLY A 101 -20.36 8.68 -24.52
C GLY A 101 -20.32 7.53 -23.49
N ALA A 102 -19.22 6.80 -23.49
CA ALA A 102 -18.94 5.76 -22.52
C ALA A 102 -17.51 5.85 -22.02
N ILE A 103 -17.34 5.78 -20.73
CA ILE A 103 -16.03 5.71 -20.07
C ILE A 103 -16.04 4.47 -19.19
N ALA A 104 -15.05 3.61 -19.38
CA ALA A 104 -14.78 2.50 -18.47
C ALA A 104 -13.37 2.61 -17.91
N SER A 105 -13.22 2.33 -16.63
CA SER A 105 -11.93 2.33 -15.95
C SER A 105 -11.82 1.11 -15.04
N TYR A 106 -10.64 0.53 -15.02
CA TYR A 106 -10.28 -0.53 -14.09
C TYR A 106 -8.94 -0.22 -13.48
N SER A 107 -8.82 -0.38 -12.19
CA SER A 107 -7.53 -0.34 -11.50
C SER A 107 -7.41 -1.46 -10.48
N LYS A 108 -6.22 -2.03 -10.41
CA LYS A 108 -5.82 -3.02 -9.40
C LYS A 108 -4.52 -2.55 -8.77
N SER A 109 -4.49 -2.45 -7.45
CA SER A 109 -3.27 -2.20 -6.70
C SER A 109 -2.89 -3.44 -5.90
N ILE A 110 -1.60 -3.60 -5.66
CA ILE A 110 -1.03 -4.63 -4.79
C ILE A 110 -0.09 -3.90 -3.84
N GLN A 111 -0.36 -3.99 -2.56
CA GLN A 111 0.47 -3.41 -1.52
C GLN A 111 0.95 -4.52 -0.60
N THR A 112 2.25 -4.63 -0.42
CA THR A 112 2.91 -5.67 0.38
C THR A 112 3.39 -5.08 1.71
N GLY A 113 3.35 -5.86 2.79
CA GLY A 113 3.91 -5.48 4.09
C GLY A 113 3.15 -4.37 4.84
N ASN A 114 1.87 -4.22 4.59
CA ASN A 114 1.04 -3.10 5.03
C ASN A 114 0.70 -3.04 6.53
N THR A 115 1.09 -4.03 7.31
CA THR A 115 0.66 -4.16 8.71
C THR A 115 1.76 -3.95 9.72
N ILE A 116 2.89 -3.42 9.31
CA ILE A 116 3.85 -2.90 10.27
C ILE A 116 3.26 -1.59 10.80
N GLY A 117 2.37 -1.73 11.78
CA GLY A 117 1.78 -0.58 12.45
C GLY A 117 2.90 0.31 13.00
N ASN A 118 2.77 1.61 12.78
CA ASN A 118 3.61 2.59 13.44
C ASN A 118 2.74 3.30 14.48
N SER A 119 3.13 3.18 15.73
CA SER A 119 2.54 3.89 16.86
C SER A 119 3.66 4.52 17.69
N GLU A 120 3.33 5.32 18.66
CA GLU A 120 4.32 5.87 19.59
C GLU A 120 5.08 4.78 20.35
N ALA A 121 4.44 3.63 20.58
CA ALA A 121 4.99 2.55 21.39
C ALA A 121 5.59 1.40 20.56
N ALA A 122 5.17 1.24 19.29
CA ALA A 122 5.58 0.08 18.49
C ALA A 122 5.58 0.38 16.99
N GLY A 123 6.27 -0.46 16.23
CA GLY A 123 6.31 -0.42 14.78
C GLY A 123 7.71 -0.27 14.21
N LEU A 124 7.82 -0.41 12.91
CA LEU A 124 9.12 -0.41 12.22
C LEU A 124 9.89 0.89 12.42
N ILE A 125 9.25 2.02 12.16
CA ILE A 125 9.89 3.35 12.25
C ILE A 125 10.20 3.71 13.70
N THR A 126 9.30 3.38 14.62
CA THR A 126 9.52 3.60 16.05
C THR A 126 10.70 2.77 16.54
N SER A 127 10.73 1.47 16.25
CA SER A 127 11.85 0.60 16.63
C SER A 127 13.18 1.09 16.03
N MET A 128 13.19 1.44 14.75
CA MET A 128 14.37 1.97 14.07
C MET A 128 14.97 3.21 14.74
N ASN A 129 14.10 4.10 15.27
CA ASN A 129 14.54 5.35 15.88
C ASN A 129 14.86 5.23 17.38
N MET A 130 14.28 4.25 18.08
CA MET A 130 14.43 4.10 19.52
C MET A 130 15.52 3.10 19.93
N LEU A 131 15.89 2.19 19.03
CA LEU A 131 16.91 1.20 19.34
C LEU A 131 18.29 1.84 19.48
N PRO A 132 19.02 1.54 20.57
CA PRO A 132 20.38 2.04 20.74
C PRO A 132 21.33 1.34 19.74
N PRO A 133 22.40 2.02 19.31
CA PRO A 133 23.41 1.43 18.44
C PRO A 133 24.18 0.25 19.06
N THR A 134 24.10 0.09 20.37
CA THR A 134 24.75 -1.00 21.11
C THR A 134 24.03 -2.34 20.96
N GLU A 135 22.81 -2.35 20.44
CA GLU A 135 22.08 -3.59 20.15
C GLU A 135 22.51 -4.14 18.77
N PRO A 136 22.96 -5.40 18.69
CA PRO A 136 23.30 -6.02 17.43
C PRO A 136 22.05 -6.42 16.62
N VAL A 137 22.18 -6.50 15.31
CA VAL A 137 21.11 -7.05 14.44
C VAL A 137 20.91 -8.54 14.71
N TYR A 138 22.01 -9.28 14.81
CA TYR A 138 22.00 -10.72 15.02
C TYR A 138 22.67 -11.09 16.32
N GLN A 139 22.14 -12.12 16.98
CA GLN A 139 22.80 -12.71 18.15
C GLN A 139 23.80 -13.78 17.70
N THR A 140 25.02 -13.69 18.19
CA THR A 140 26.10 -14.62 17.88
C THR A 140 26.72 -15.28 19.09
N ASP A 141 26.37 -14.87 20.30
CA ASP A 141 26.85 -15.48 21.54
C ASP A 141 26.19 -16.85 21.76
N PRO A 142 26.93 -17.95 21.80
CA PRO A 142 26.36 -19.29 21.98
C PRO A 142 25.58 -19.45 23.27
N ALA A 143 26.02 -18.82 24.37
CA ALA A 143 25.35 -18.93 25.66
C ALA A 143 23.95 -18.25 25.62
N ILE A 144 23.83 -17.12 24.92
CA ILE A 144 22.57 -16.42 24.75
C ILE A 144 21.66 -17.20 23.78
N LEU A 145 22.22 -17.79 22.73
CA LEU A 145 21.46 -18.63 21.78
C LEU A 145 20.89 -19.88 22.45
N GLU A 146 21.61 -20.52 23.36
CA GLU A 146 21.09 -21.62 24.19
C GLU A 146 19.93 -21.15 25.08
N GLN A 147 20.03 -19.94 25.66
CA GLN A 147 18.94 -19.35 26.41
C GLN A 147 17.72 -19.04 25.52
N TYR A 148 17.93 -18.56 24.29
CA TYR A 148 16.83 -18.34 23.33
C TYR A 148 16.10 -19.63 23.00
N ALA A 149 16.81 -20.74 22.81
CA ALA A 149 16.20 -22.03 22.53
C ALA A 149 15.23 -22.48 23.64
N VAL A 150 15.47 -22.08 24.89
CA VAL A 150 14.61 -22.40 26.03
C VAL A 150 13.50 -21.36 26.21
N THR A 151 13.84 -20.05 26.20
CA THR A 151 12.92 -18.97 26.55
C THR A 151 12.05 -18.53 25.37
N TYR A 152 12.59 -18.57 24.14
CA TYR A 152 11.97 -18.14 22.91
C TYR A 152 12.13 -19.21 21.82
N PRO A 153 11.50 -20.38 21.96
CA PRO A 153 11.69 -21.51 21.03
C PRO A 153 11.30 -21.21 19.58
N ASN A 154 10.47 -20.18 19.37
CA ASN A 154 10.07 -19.70 18.04
C ASN A 154 10.71 -18.37 17.68
N HIS A 155 11.91 -18.07 18.20
CA HIS A 155 12.64 -16.88 17.81
C HIS A 155 12.93 -16.87 16.30
N VAL A 156 13.02 -15.69 15.73
CA VAL A 156 13.08 -15.54 14.28
C VAL A 156 14.51 -15.72 13.79
N ILE A 157 14.67 -16.63 12.83
CA ILE A 157 15.94 -16.89 12.14
C ILE A 157 15.93 -16.14 10.81
N ALA A 158 16.97 -15.41 10.53
CA ALA A 158 17.16 -14.71 9.28
C ALA A 158 17.43 -15.66 8.10
N PRO A 159 17.22 -15.24 6.84
CA PRO A 159 17.52 -16.06 5.66
C PRO A 159 18.98 -16.51 5.54
N ASN A 160 19.90 -15.82 6.19
CA ASN A 160 21.32 -16.18 6.26
C ASN A 160 21.64 -17.23 7.35
N GLY A 161 20.61 -17.73 8.08
CA GLY A 161 20.75 -18.71 9.13
C GLY A 161 21.11 -18.17 10.51
N LEU A 162 21.29 -16.86 10.66
CA LEU A 162 21.56 -16.24 11.96
C LEU A 162 20.27 -15.92 12.72
N ALA A 163 20.28 -16.06 14.04
CA ALA A 163 19.19 -15.62 14.89
C ALA A 163 19.18 -14.11 14.99
N TYR A 164 18.00 -13.47 14.82
CA TYR A 164 17.88 -12.05 15.14
C TYR A 164 18.03 -11.82 16.64
N ASN A 165 18.69 -10.73 17.00
CA ASN A 165 18.80 -10.35 18.40
C ASN A 165 17.43 -9.99 18.97
N ILE A 166 17.06 -10.58 20.10
CA ILE A 166 15.81 -10.30 20.82
C ILE A 166 16.01 -9.04 21.66
N ILE A 167 15.11 -8.08 21.48
CA ILE A 167 15.13 -6.79 22.17
C ILE A 167 14.14 -6.82 23.33
N GLU A 168 14.64 -6.70 24.56
CA GLU A 168 13.84 -6.72 25.78
C GLU A 168 13.40 -5.30 26.20
N MET A 169 12.86 -4.52 25.25
CA MET A 169 12.40 -3.15 25.47
C MET A 169 10.89 -3.01 25.24
N ARG A 170 10.07 -3.69 26.04
CA ARG A 170 8.60 -3.69 25.93
C ARG A 170 8.13 -4.07 24.52
N GLU A 171 7.45 -3.14 23.82
CA GLU A 171 6.90 -3.34 22.47
C GLU A 171 7.92 -3.07 21.36
N ILE A 172 9.11 -2.54 21.70
CA ILE A 172 10.18 -2.34 20.74
C ILE A 172 10.80 -3.69 20.40
N THR A 173 10.89 -3.98 19.13
CA THR A 173 11.42 -5.26 18.61
C THR A 173 12.53 -5.01 17.62
N ASN A 174 13.29 -6.05 17.31
CA ASN A 174 14.20 -6.01 16.18
C ASN A 174 13.40 -5.78 14.88
N PRO A 175 13.57 -4.62 14.21
CA PRO A 175 12.73 -4.27 13.08
C PRO A 175 12.92 -5.17 11.86
N LEU A 176 14.11 -5.76 11.67
CA LEU A 176 14.37 -6.70 10.59
C LEU A 176 13.64 -8.03 10.84
N ALA A 177 13.61 -8.51 12.09
CA ALA A 177 12.83 -9.69 12.46
C ALA A 177 11.33 -9.44 12.28
N ALA A 178 10.83 -8.27 12.73
CA ALA A 178 9.44 -7.87 12.56
C ALA A 178 9.02 -7.80 11.07
N MET A 179 9.88 -7.27 10.22
CA MET A 179 9.67 -7.28 8.77
C MET A 179 9.54 -8.69 8.21
N GLN A 180 10.41 -9.59 8.61
CA GLN A 180 10.40 -10.96 8.09
C GLN A 180 9.11 -11.70 8.44
N VAL A 181 8.56 -11.54 9.63
CA VAL A 181 7.31 -12.19 10.03
C VAL A 181 6.07 -11.56 9.40
N SER A 182 6.15 -10.29 8.98
CA SER A 182 5.05 -9.57 8.31
C SER A 182 5.11 -9.61 6.78
N HIS A 183 6.11 -10.24 6.19
CA HIS A 183 6.35 -10.27 4.74
C HIS A 183 5.17 -10.78 3.89
N ASN A 184 4.37 -11.68 4.42
CA ASN A 184 3.29 -12.34 3.68
C ASN A 184 1.93 -11.61 3.72
N GLN A 185 1.93 -10.34 4.09
CA GLN A 185 0.72 -9.54 4.14
C GLN A 185 0.55 -8.76 2.84
N ARG A 186 -0.62 -8.90 2.21
CA ARG A 186 -0.96 -8.24 0.93
C ARG A 186 -2.36 -7.68 0.96
N THR A 187 -2.47 -6.43 0.56
CA THR A 187 -3.76 -5.77 0.32
C THR A 187 -3.90 -5.50 -1.17
N MET A 188 -5.00 -5.94 -1.76
CA MET A 188 -5.21 -5.91 -3.21
C MET A 188 -6.57 -5.26 -3.54
N PRO A 189 -6.72 -3.94 -3.41
CA PRO A 189 -7.92 -3.25 -3.84
C PRO A 189 -8.03 -3.25 -5.38
N GLN A 190 -9.25 -3.44 -5.87
CA GLN A 190 -9.62 -3.36 -7.27
C GLN A 190 -10.82 -2.45 -7.40
N ASN A 191 -10.76 -1.52 -8.33
CA ASN A 191 -11.86 -0.61 -8.62
C ASN A 191 -12.23 -0.73 -10.09
N PHE A 192 -13.51 -0.93 -10.34
CA PHE A 192 -14.08 -0.87 -11.67
C PHE A 192 -15.11 0.27 -11.70
N GLY A 193 -14.98 1.17 -12.66
CA GLY A 193 -15.91 2.27 -12.86
C GLY A 193 -16.39 2.32 -14.31
N ALA A 194 -17.67 2.57 -14.50
CA ALA A 194 -18.27 2.81 -15.80
C ALA A 194 -19.19 4.01 -15.75
N ASN A 195 -19.07 4.90 -16.74
CA ASN A 195 -19.95 6.04 -16.92
C ASN A 195 -20.47 6.08 -18.33
N PHE A 196 -21.76 6.33 -18.47
CA PHE A 196 -22.45 6.51 -19.74
C PHE A 196 -23.11 7.88 -19.75
N ASN A 197 -22.97 8.59 -20.84
CA ASN A 197 -23.69 9.85 -21.05
C ASN A 197 -24.44 9.82 -22.38
N LEU A 198 -25.62 10.38 -22.36
CA LEU A 198 -26.44 10.61 -23.55
C LEU A 198 -26.81 12.10 -23.58
N ASP A 199 -26.43 12.75 -24.65
CA ASP A 199 -26.74 14.14 -24.91
C ASP A 199 -27.66 14.21 -26.16
N VAL A 200 -28.81 14.87 -25.98
CA VAL A 200 -29.83 15.01 -27.05
C VAL A 200 -30.17 16.49 -27.21
N ASP A 201 -29.88 17.01 -28.40
CA ASP A 201 -30.27 18.36 -28.79
C ASP A 201 -31.65 18.29 -29.43
N LEU A 202 -32.69 18.63 -28.66
CA LEU A 202 -34.10 18.50 -29.05
C LEU A 202 -34.55 19.65 -29.98
N LEU A 203 -34.31 20.87 -29.56
CA LEU A 203 -34.72 22.10 -30.25
C LEU A 203 -33.57 23.12 -30.15
N PRO A 204 -33.55 24.17 -31.00
CA PRO A 204 -32.64 25.29 -30.78
C PRO A 204 -32.80 25.85 -29.36
N GLY A 205 -31.75 25.72 -28.56
CA GLY A 205 -31.73 26.14 -27.14
C GLY A 205 -32.27 25.14 -26.13
N LEU A 206 -32.77 23.96 -26.54
CA LEU A 206 -33.24 22.92 -25.62
C LEU A 206 -32.41 21.65 -25.77
N LYS A 207 -31.66 21.31 -24.71
CA LYS A 207 -30.82 20.11 -24.62
C LYS A 207 -31.25 19.23 -23.45
N PHE A 208 -31.32 17.94 -23.70
CA PHE A 208 -31.44 16.92 -22.69
C PHE A 208 -30.12 16.22 -22.47
N LYS A 209 -29.68 16.11 -21.26
CA LYS A 209 -28.45 15.41 -20.90
C LYS A 209 -28.71 14.44 -19.75
N THR A 210 -28.30 13.20 -19.92
CA THR A 210 -28.33 12.20 -18.87
C THR A 210 -26.97 11.56 -18.70
N ILE A 211 -26.58 11.31 -17.46
CA ILE A 211 -25.35 10.63 -17.08
C ILE A 211 -25.73 9.53 -16.10
N TYR A 212 -25.24 8.34 -16.39
CA TYR A 212 -25.35 7.19 -15.49
C TYR A 212 -23.96 6.65 -15.20
N GLY A 213 -23.63 6.50 -13.90
CA GLY A 213 -22.35 5.99 -13.44
C GLY A 213 -22.54 4.84 -12.47
N ALA A 214 -21.64 3.87 -12.55
CA ALA A 214 -21.55 2.78 -11.60
C ALA A 214 -20.08 2.53 -11.26
N GLU A 215 -19.82 2.28 -9.99
CA GLU A 215 -18.51 1.92 -9.48
C GLU A 215 -18.63 0.68 -8.59
N TRP A 216 -17.66 -0.22 -8.74
CA TRP A 216 -17.52 -1.40 -7.90
C TRP A 216 -16.12 -1.39 -7.29
N VAL A 217 -16.09 -1.53 -5.97
CA VAL A 217 -14.86 -1.65 -5.20
C VAL A 217 -14.77 -3.07 -4.65
N PHE A 218 -13.70 -3.76 -4.99
CA PHE A 218 -13.37 -5.08 -4.49
C PHE A 218 -12.12 -4.99 -3.65
N ASN A 219 -12.19 -5.35 -2.38
CA ASN A 219 -11.03 -5.43 -1.52
C ASN A 219 -10.67 -6.88 -1.24
N SER A 220 -9.44 -7.25 -1.44
CA SER A 220 -8.89 -8.54 -1.04
C SER A 220 -7.68 -8.29 -0.15
N ILE A 221 -7.72 -8.88 1.06
CA ILE A 221 -6.64 -8.82 2.03
C ILE A 221 -6.22 -10.25 2.30
N LYS A 222 -4.97 -10.56 2.02
CA LYS A 222 -4.34 -11.84 2.35
C LYS A 222 -3.27 -11.61 3.40
N ASN A 223 -3.46 -12.20 4.56
CA ASN A 223 -2.51 -12.15 5.66
C ASN A 223 -2.10 -13.57 6.03
N VAL A 224 -0.82 -13.82 6.04
CA VAL A 224 -0.25 -15.05 6.60
C VAL A 224 0.63 -14.64 7.77
N THR A 225 0.16 -14.95 8.97
CA THR A 225 0.91 -14.68 10.19
C THR A 225 1.54 -16.00 10.65
N PRO A 226 2.87 -16.15 10.59
CA PRO A 226 3.55 -17.35 11.07
C PRO A 226 3.55 -17.41 12.61
N VAL A 227 3.98 -18.53 13.16
CA VAL A 227 4.39 -18.60 14.56
C VAL A 227 5.72 -17.85 14.69
N TYR A 228 5.86 -16.98 15.68
CA TYR A 228 7.09 -16.25 15.95
C TYR A 228 7.15 -15.72 17.38
N GLU A 229 8.34 -15.44 17.85
CA GLU A 229 8.63 -14.73 19.09
C GLU A 229 9.70 -13.66 18.79
N LEU A 230 9.31 -12.39 18.88
CA LEU A 230 10.21 -11.25 18.71
C LEU A 230 10.75 -10.76 20.07
N ASN A 231 9.96 -10.91 21.13
CA ASN A 231 10.29 -10.71 22.54
C ASN A 231 9.15 -11.24 23.43
N ALA A 232 9.22 -11.00 24.74
CA ALA A 232 8.23 -11.47 25.70
C ALA A 232 6.80 -10.97 25.40
N THR A 233 6.63 -9.77 24.87
CA THR A 233 5.33 -9.12 24.60
C THR A 233 4.87 -9.27 23.16
N SER A 234 5.79 -9.32 22.21
CA SER A 234 5.49 -9.41 20.77
C SER A 234 5.74 -10.82 20.24
N LYS A 235 4.70 -11.65 20.30
CA LYS A 235 4.75 -13.06 19.87
C LYS A 235 3.42 -13.54 19.31
N ASN A 236 3.49 -14.57 18.50
CA ASN A 236 2.33 -15.28 17.97
C ASN A 236 2.54 -16.78 18.07
N ALA A 237 1.69 -17.46 18.85
CA ALA A 237 1.82 -18.88 19.12
C ALA A 237 1.12 -19.78 18.08
N THR A 238 0.28 -19.22 17.21
CA THR A 238 -0.52 -20.01 16.26
C THR A 238 -0.46 -19.40 14.87
N SER A 239 -0.04 -20.17 13.87
CA SER A 239 -0.07 -19.69 12.50
C SER A 239 -1.50 -19.42 12.04
N LYS A 240 -1.71 -18.30 11.36
CA LYS A 240 -3.01 -17.86 10.90
C LYS A 240 -2.93 -17.44 9.43
N VAL A 241 -3.89 -17.93 8.66
CA VAL A 241 -4.10 -17.47 7.28
C VAL A 241 -5.45 -16.79 7.20
N GLU A 242 -5.46 -15.53 6.80
CA GLU A 242 -6.68 -14.77 6.55
C GLU A 242 -6.76 -14.41 5.07
N ASP A 243 -7.87 -14.78 4.42
CA ASP A 243 -8.24 -14.31 3.09
C ASP A 243 -9.60 -13.59 3.19
N LYS A 244 -9.56 -12.27 3.32
CA LYS A 244 -10.75 -11.43 3.43
C LYS A 244 -11.06 -10.83 2.06
N LYS A 245 -12.29 -11.05 1.59
CA LYS A 245 -12.80 -10.46 0.35
C LYS A 245 -14.06 -9.69 0.66
N GLY A 246 -14.12 -8.46 0.17
CA GLY A 246 -15.30 -7.60 0.27
C GLY A 246 -15.58 -6.92 -1.06
N SER A 247 -16.84 -6.69 -1.38
CA SER A 247 -17.22 -5.90 -2.54
C SER A 247 -18.28 -4.87 -2.12
N LEU A 248 -18.18 -3.68 -2.67
CA LEU A 248 -19.14 -2.59 -2.47
C LEU A 248 -19.53 -2.01 -3.83
N PRO A 249 -20.76 -2.23 -4.29
CA PRO A 249 -21.29 -1.55 -5.47
C PRO A 249 -21.75 -0.14 -5.09
N ILE A 250 -21.36 0.84 -5.89
CA ILE A 250 -21.82 2.23 -5.78
C ILE A 250 -22.40 2.63 -7.13
N GLY A 251 -23.68 2.95 -7.18
CA GLY A 251 -24.36 3.43 -8.38
C GLY A 251 -24.79 4.89 -8.22
N SER A 252 -24.64 5.68 -9.27
CA SER A 252 -25.17 7.04 -9.33
C SER A 252 -25.77 7.32 -10.71
N GLY A 253 -26.87 8.03 -10.75
CA GLY A 253 -27.49 8.50 -11.98
C GLY A 253 -27.87 9.97 -11.84
N LYS A 254 -27.61 10.76 -12.88
CA LYS A 254 -28.03 12.16 -12.97
C LYS A 254 -28.69 12.42 -14.31
N CYS A 255 -29.87 12.98 -14.27
CA CYS A 255 -30.57 13.50 -15.45
C CYS A 255 -30.66 15.04 -15.34
N THR A 256 -30.27 15.73 -16.39
CA THR A 256 -30.31 17.20 -16.42
C THR A 256 -30.94 17.63 -17.74
N VAL A 257 -31.92 18.51 -17.66
CA VAL A 257 -32.50 19.20 -18.81
C VAL A 257 -31.97 20.63 -18.80
N VAL A 258 -31.27 21.01 -19.87
CA VAL A 258 -30.75 22.37 -20.04
C VAL A 258 -31.55 23.05 -21.15
N TYR A 259 -32.19 24.16 -20.84
CA TYR A 259 -32.80 25.02 -21.84
C TYR A 259 -32.14 26.39 -21.80
N LYS A 260 -31.89 26.94 -22.96
CA LYS A 260 -31.37 28.32 -23.12
C LYS A 260 -32.43 29.12 -23.87
N VAL A 261 -33.01 30.09 -23.20
CA VAL A 261 -33.92 31.01 -23.85
C VAL A 261 -33.07 32.09 -24.57
N PHE A 262 -33.14 32.12 -25.88
CA PHE A 262 -32.60 33.23 -26.64
C PHE A 262 -33.65 34.34 -26.63
N ARG A 263 -33.30 35.50 -26.11
CA ARG A 263 -34.03 36.74 -26.30
C ARG A 263 -33.65 37.37 -27.61
#